data_b018c7ed18d1713d4b990edcf1723512
#
_entry.id   b018c7ed18d1713d4b990edcf1723512
#
_cell.length_a   1.000
_cell.length_b   1.000
_cell.length_c   1.000
_cell.angle_alpha   90.00
_cell.angle_beta   90.00
_cell.angle_gamma   90.00
#
_symmetry.space_group_name_H-M   'P 1'
#
loop_
_entity.id
_entity.type
_entity.pdbx_description
1 polymer ?
#
loop_
_entity_poly.entity_id
_entity_poly.type
_entity_poly.pdbx_seq_one_letter_code
_entity_poly.pdbx_strand_id
1 'polypeptide(L)'
;MNALFPSFQTIRFQGRLMSFERPMIMGILNITPDSFYEGSRVTDVEICRERAAGMIALGANILDIGGHSTRPGADSVSTQEEIDRVVPVIRMLKEAFPNVIIS
;
A
#
# COMPACT_ATOMS: atom_id res chain seq x y z
N MET A 1 -1.28 -26.13 15.62
CA MET A 1 -0.67 -26.06 15.77
C MET A 1 0.16 -25.93 16.34
N ASN A 2 0.33 -25.55 16.67
CA ASN A 2 1.50 -25.57 16.83
C ASN A 2 2.03 -24.97 18.01
N ALA A 3 1.85 -25.58 19.08
CA ALA A 3 2.37 -25.16 20.34
C ALA A 3 3.89 -25.04 20.36
N LEU A 4 4.52 -25.54 19.33
CA LEU A 4 5.97 -25.46 19.23
C LEU A 4 6.48 -24.12 18.78
N PHE A 5 5.60 -23.29 18.28
CA PHE A 5 6.00 -21.99 17.78
C PHE A 5 5.44 -20.88 18.62
N PRO A 6 6.19 -19.84 18.88
CA PRO A 6 5.64 -18.65 19.49
C PRO A 6 4.44 -18.22 18.68
N SER A 7 3.32 -18.17 19.31
CA SER A 7 2.09 -17.95 18.60
C SER A 7 1.99 -16.58 18.02
N PHE A 8 2.60 -15.60 18.65
CA PHE A 8 2.31 -14.23 18.29
C PHE A 8 3.57 -13.41 18.27
N GLN A 9 3.69 -12.60 17.26
CA GLN A 9 4.66 -11.53 17.21
C GLN A 9 3.92 -10.22 17.37
N THR A 10 4.58 -9.26 17.98
CA THR A 10 4.03 -7.93 18.12
C THR A 10 4.96 -6.90 17.54
N ILE A 11 4.39 -5.86 16.97
CA ILE A 11 5.16 -4.69 16.55
C ILE A 11 4.52 -3.45 17.14
N ARG A 12 5.31 -2.40 17.26
CA ARG A 12 4.79 -1.11 17.68
C ARG A 12 4.45 -0.29 16.44
N PHE A 13 3.23 0.20 16.38
CA PHE A 13 2.77 1.02 15.28
C PHE A 13 1.93 2.17 15.85
N GLN A 14 2.32 3.40 15.54
CA GLN A 14 1.64 4.60 16.01
C GLN A 14 1.45 4.60 17.53
N GLY A 15 2.49 4.17 18.26
CA GLY A 15 2.45 4.13 19.71
C GLY A 15 1.66 2.98 20.32
N ARG A 16 1.12 2.09 19.52
CA ARG A 16 0.40 0.92 19.98
C ARG A 16 1.16 -0.35 19.69
N LEU A 17 1.00 -1.35 20.54
CA LEU A 17 1.49 -2.68 20.24
C LEU A 17 0.45 -3.40 19.39
N MET A 18 0.89 -3.94 18.27
CA MET A 18 0.05 -4.73 17.39
C MET A 18 0.46 -6.19 17.47
N SER A 19 -0.51 -7.05 17.62
CA SER A 19 -0.29 -8.49 17.68
C SER A 19 -0.68 -9.14 16.37
N PHE A 20 0.14 -10.06 15.89
CA PHE A 20 -0.14 -10.82 14.68
C PHE A 20 -0.75 -12.17 15.02
N GLU A 21 -1.79 -12.18 15.85
CA GLU A 21 -2.52 -13.40 16.19
C GLU A 21 -3.22 -13.99 14.98
N ARG A 22 -3.49 -13.17 13.98
CA ARG A 22 -4.11 -13.59 12.72
C ARG A 22 -3.24 -13.15 11.57
N PRO A 23 -3.23 -13.90 10.48
CA PRO A 23 -2.53 -13.45 9.30
C PRO A 23 -3.06 -12.09 8.86
N MET A 24 -2.14 -11.21 8.47
CA MET A 24 -2.50 -9.93 7.89
C MET A 24 -2.37 -10.02 6.38
N ILE A 25 -3.28 -9.38 5.68
CA ILE A 25 -3.29 -9.38 4.22
C ILE A 25 -2.72 -8.05 3.75
N MET A 26 -1.72 -8.13 2.90
CA MET A 26 -1.09 -6.96 2.30
C MET A 26 -1.58 -6.82 0.85
N GLY A 27 -2.19 -5.68 0.55
CA GLY A 27 -2.49 -5.31 -0.82
C GLY A 27 -1.34 -4.50 -1.40
N ILE A 28 -0.97 -4.78 -2.63
CA ILE A 28 0.09 -4.06 -3.31
C ILE A 28 -0.51 -3.08 -4.31
N LEU A 29 -0.15 -1.81 -4.18
CA LEU A 29 -0.64 -0.76 -5.05
C LEU A 29 0.55 -0.06 -5.71
N ASN A 30 0.78 -0.40 -6.96
CA ASN A 30 1.85 0.20 -7.75
C ASN A 30 1.35 1.45 -8.47
N ILE A 31 2.02 2.56 -8.21
CA ILE A 31 1.67 3.85 -8.79
C ILE A 31 2.69 4.18 -9.87
N THR A 32 2.54 3.50 -11.01
CA THR A 32 3.44 3.67 -12.14
C THR A 32 2.62 3.98 -13.39
N PRO A 33 3.24 4.57 -14.43
CA PRO A 33 2.53 4.79 -15.68
C PRO A 33 1.96 3.52 -16.29
N ASP A 34 2.59 2.38 -16.03
CA ASP A 34 2.11 1.08 -16.52
C ASP A 34 0.78 0.65 -15.92
N SER A 35 0.42 1.22 -14.79
CA SER A 35 -0.76 0.83 -14.03
C SER A 35 -1.98 1.69 -14.30
N PHE A 36 -1.83 2.81 -15.02
CA PHE A 36 -2.88 3.78 -15.23
C PHE A 36 -2.95 4.20 -16.69
N TYR A 37 -4.10 4.76 -17.07
CA TYR A 37 -4.25 5.37 -18.38
C TYR A 37 -3.44 6.65 -18.46
N GLU A 38 -2.89 6.91 -19.64
CA GLU A 38 -2.19 8.16 -19.88
C GLU A 38 -3.11 9.34 -19.70
N GLY A 39 -2.60 10.39 -19.11
CA GLY A 39 -3.12 11.72 -19.32
C GLY A 39 -3.76 12.46 -18.17
N SER A 40 -4.11 11.85 -17.03
CA SER A 40 -4.72 12.64 -15.97
C SER A 40 -4.28 12.19 -14.58
N ARG A 41 -3.52 13.05 -13.91
CA ARG A 41 -3.04 12.77 -12.55
C ARG A 41 -4.15 12.78 -11.51
N VAL A 42 -5.18 13.58 -11.72
CA VAL A 42 -6.33 13.61 -10.83
C VAL A 42 -7.07 12.29 -10.89
N THR A 43 -7.18 11.74 -12.10
CA THR A 43 -7.78 10.43 -12.32
C THR A 43 -6.97 9.33 -11.66
N ASP A 44 -5.63 9.47 -11.65
CA ASP A 44 -4.75 8.47 -11.06
C ASP A 44 -4.98 8.33 -9.55
N VAL A 45 -5.16 9.43 -8.84
CA VAL A 45 -5.44 9.41 -7.40
C VAL A 45 -6.80 8.75 -7.13
N GLU A 46 -7.80 9.03 -7.93
CA GLU A 46 -9.11 8.41 -7.80
C GLU A 46 -9.08 6.91 -8.08
N ILE A 47 -8.31 6.49 -9.08
CA ILE A 47 -8.12 5.07 -9.38
C ILE A 47 -7.44 4.37 -8.19
N CYS A 48 -6.44 5.00 -7.61
CA CYS A 48 -5.76 4.45 -6.43
C CYS A 48 -6.73 4.30 -5.26
N ARG A 49 -7.59 5.27 -5.05
CA ARG A 49 -8.59 5.23 -3.99
C ARG A 49 -9.56 4.06 -4.19
N GLU A 50 -10.05 3.88 -5.40
CA GLU A 50 -10.96 2.79 -5.72
C GLU A 50 -10.30 1.43 -5.54
N ARG A 51 -9.07 1.28 -6.00
CA ARG A 51 -8.32 0.04 -5.84
C ARG A 51 -8.05 -0.27 -4.38
N ALA A 52 -7.66 0.73 -3.60
CA ALA A 52 -7.44 0.58 -2.18
C ALA A 52 -8.72 0.16 -1.46
N ALA A 53 -9.83 0.80 -1.77
CA ALA A 53 -11.12 0.45 -1.19
C ALA A 53 -11.49 -1.01 -1.50
N GLY A 54 -11.25 -1.46 -2.73
CA GLY A 54 -11.50 -2.84 -3.12
C GLY A 54 -10.64 -3.82 -2.35
N MET A 55 -9.35 -3.53 -2.20
CA MET A 55 -8.44 -4.37 -1.43
C MET A 55 -8.85 -4.46 0.03
N ILE A 56 -9.22 -3.34 0.63
CA ILE A 56 -9.66 -3.30 2.02
C ILE A 56 -10.97 -4.09 2.19
N ALA A 57 -11.88 -3.96 1.25
CA ALA A 57 -13.13 -4.73 1.28
C ALA A 57 -12.87 -6.24 1.20
N LEU A 58 -11.80 -6.66 0.55
CA LEU A 58 -11.38 -8.06 0.47
C LEU A 58 -10.57 -8.50 1.67
N GLY A 59 -10.29 -7.62 2.61
CA GLY A 59 -9.62 -7.96 3.85
C GLY A 59 -8.21 -7.45 4.02
N ALA A 60 -7.72 -6.59 3.14
CA ALA A 60 -6.37 -6.04 3.28
C ALA A 60 -6.28 -5.17 4.52
N ASN A 61 -5.24 -5.40 5.31
CA ASN A 61 -4.93 -4.64 6.51
C ASN A 61 -3.78 -3.68 6.27
N ILE A 62 -2.97 -3.98 5.26
CA ILE A 62 -1.77 -3.24 4.91
C ILE A 62 -1.85 -2.93 3.42
N LEU A 63 -1.49 -1.70 3.05
CA LEU A 63 -1.32 -1.33 1.65
C LEU A 63 0.14 -0.98 1.43
N ASP A 64 0.78 -1.71 0.55
CA ASP A 64 2.17 -1.47 0.16
C ASP A 64 2.18 -0.61 -1.09
N ILE A 65 2.70 0.60 -0.97
CA ILE A 65 2.64 1.61 -2.01
C ILE A 65 4.02 1.75 -2.64
N GLY A 66 4.08 1.65 -3.96
CA GLY A 66 5.32 1.84 -4.68
C GLY A 66 5.14 2.67 -5.93
N GLY A 67 6.08 3.54 -6.21
CA GLY A 67 6.10 4.37 -7.42
C GLY A 67 7.13 3.91 -8.44
N HIS A 68 7.70 2.73 -8.24
CA HIS A 68 8.73 2.16 -9.10
C HIS A 68 8.34 0.74 -9.48
N SER A 69 8.42 0.43 -10.76
CA SER A 69 8.14 -0.93 -11.24
C SER A 69 9.45 -1.72 -11.35
N THR A 70 9.45 -2.95 -10.83
CA THR A 70 10.56 -3.88 -11.02
C THR A 70 10.27 -4.85 -12.17
N ARG A 71 9.20 -4.62 -12.91
CA ARG A 71 8.82 -5.45 -14.04
C ARG A 71 9.89 -5.39 -15.13
N PRO A 72 10.25 -6.51 -15.78
CA PRO A 72 11.19 -6.48 -16.90
C PRO A 72 10.72 -5.52 -17.98
N GLY A 73 11.63 -4.67 -18.47
CA GLY A 73 11.30 -3.68 -19.48
C GLY A 73 10.69 -2.39 -18.96
N ALA A 74 10.47 -2.27 -17.67
CA ALA A 74 9.97 -1.02 -17.10
C ALA A 74 11.07 0.04 -17.10
N ASP A 75 10.69 1.30 -17.32
CA ASP A 75 11.62 2.41 -17.26
C ASP A 75 12.13 2.61 -15.84
N SER A 76 13.38 3.00 -15.71
CA SER A 76 13.90 3.37 -14.40
C SER A 76 13.29 4.70 -13.97
N VAL A 77 13.10 4.82 -12.66
CA VAL A 77 12.46 5.97 -12.05
C VAL A 77 13.42 6.57 -11.02
N SER A 78 13.61 7.87 -11.07
CA SER A 78 14.43 8.54 -10.07
C SER A 78 13.71 8.54 -8.71
N THR A 79 14.49 8.73 -7.65
CA THR A 79 13.93 8.83 -6.30
C THR A 79 12.93 9.97 -6.21
N GLN A 80 13.22 11.10 -6.85
CA GLN A 80 12.31 12.24 -6.81
C GLN A 80 11.01 11.96 -7.54
N GLU A 81 11.08 11.27 -8.68
CA GLU A 81 9.88 10.88 -9.41
C GLU A 81 9.02 9.93 -8.60
N GLU A 82 9.63 8.99 -7.90
CA GLU A 82 8.90 8.08 -7.04
C GLU A 82 8.21 8.82 -5.90
N ILE A 83 8.91 9.74 -5.26
CA ILE A 83 8.33 10.57 -4.20
C ILE A 83 7.14 11.36 -4.73
N ASP A 84 7.29 11.99 -5.88
CA ASP A 84 6.23 12.81 -6.48
C ASP A 84 4.99 11.99 -6.82
N ARG A 85 5.15 10.72 -7.11
CA ARG A 85 4.03 9.83 -7.40
C ARG A 85 3.36 9.32 -6.14
N VAL A 86 4.13 8.91 -5.14
CA VAL A 86 3.57 8.20 -3.99
C VAL A 86 3.03 9.13 -2.91
N VAL A 87 3.64 10.29 -2.68
CA VAL A 87 3.26 11.15 -1.57
C VAL A 87 1.81 11.61 -1.64
N PRO A 88 1.29 12.09 -2.78
CA PRO A 88 -0.12 12.46 -2.86
C PRO A 88 -1.07 11.30 -2.58
N VAL A 89 -0.70 10.10 -3.04
CA VAL A 89 -1.53 8.91 -2.84
C VAL A 89 -1.51 8.51 -1.37
N ILE A 90 -0.34 8.52 -0.73
CA ILE A 90 -0.24 8.19 0.69
C ILE A 90 -1.09 9.14 1.53
N ARG A 91 -1.05 10.43 1.23
CA ARG A 91 -1.87 11.41 1.94
C ARG A 91 -3.35 11.12 1.80
N MET A 92 -3.78 10.84 0.58
CA MET A 92 -5.18 10.50 0.31
C MET A 92 -5.59 9.24 1.06
N LEU A 93 -4.75 8.21 1.04
CA LEU A 93 -5.05 6.94 1.69
C LEU A 93 -5.15 7.09 3.21
N LYS A 94 -4.27 7.89 3.81
CA LYS A 94 -4.31 8.13 5.24
C LYS A 94 -5.58 8.87 5.66
N GLU A 95 -6.06 9.78 4.85
CA GLU A 95 -7.30 10.49 5.11
C GLU A 95 -8.52 9.61 4.89
N ALA A 96 -8.53 8.85 3.81
CA ALA A 96 -9.68 8.03 3.44
C ALA A 96 -9.80 6.76 4.28
N PHE A 97 -8.65 6.16 4.66
CA PHE A 97 -8.62 4.88 5.35
C PHE A 97 -7.66 4.94 6.55
N PRO A 98 -8.04 5.65 7.61
CA PRO A 98 -7.12 5.92 8.72
C PRO A 98 -6.69 4.68 9.51
N ASN A 99 -7.41 3.58 9.38
CA ASN A 99 -7.09 2.35 10.12
C ASN A 99 -6.18 1.39 9.36
N VAL A 100 -5.85 1.69 8.12
CA VAL A 100 -5.00 0.83 7.30
C VAL A 100 -3.54 1.21 7.51
N ILE A 101 -2.68 0.20 7.55
CA ILE A 101 -1.24 0.39 7.63
C ILE A 101 -0.71 0.66 6.23
N ILE A 102 0.05 1.73 6.08
CA ILE A 102 0.68 2.07 4.81
C ILE A 102 2.16 1.69 4.88
N SER A 103 2.59 0.94 3.90
CA SER A 103 3.98 0.50 3.79
C SER A 103 4.62 1.06 2.53
#